data_8c375e5ea18033232eeb83bd8e84e513
#
_entry.id   8c375e5ea18033232eeb83bd8e84e513
#
_cell.length_a   1.000
_cell.length_b   1.000
_cell.length_c   1.000
_cell.angle_alpha   90.00
_cell.angle_beta   90.00
_cell.angle_gamma   90.00
#
_symmetry.space_group_name_H-M   'P 1'
#
loop_
_entity.id
_entity.type
_entity.pdbx_description
1 polymer ?
#
loop_
_entity_poly.entity_id
_entity_poly.type
_entity_poly.pdbx_seq_one_letter_code
_entity_poly.pdbx_strand_id
1 'polypeptide(L)'
;SYAGRCSAPDYIYSIPPGGAMIPDGEVYDIACIDLRDMKDLMGMGDVRNELGFRLKPGYRYEDVRSALRAQLERYGLQSLTKRADQTSYDMVDGELHELMSMCVLLPLIFMSISVFMLYVVLRKMIDQSRPLIGTLKAMGMTDRELMQAYLAEGAIAGFIGALLGDLTAGAFGRFMFEMYVDFFNLPDPRYHDYLSTRLTGGLIAVLTGIAAVYVGVRAILKIDPAQAMRSAAPAHASGRLGRRVADFTARQPMSALRRLGLRAVFRNPMRGFLIILSIAFPFSMSTVLLSFDTVADSMYMDQFEKIKLYDLEISLDHYTDPHQATEAAEAIDDITYAEPLSILTAALRADNRTEYTLLYGIEKDSRLWHITDMYGQRYVPPTGGLILNWRTADKLKVRTGDTVELSCPALSEQYIRVPVTQVIYENVGGAAYTDIESIQRMLSSVTPVNTIIAGIRPDSMQSVKDALSEAAHVTWVADAQKTLRAYLDMMKSMKAMIYMFALMSIVTGGILIYNISMINLRERLTELGTLQVLGAGDAEIRDMLRCEMRLYFLAGLLLGLPGSRAIKYLLEHVLVSDSYKIDMHVTPAAYLITLLICLLMAMLTVWMEMRAVRRISLTEVLKERE
;
A
#
# COMPACT_ATOMS: atom_id res chain seq x y z
N SER A 1 -3.56 -43.20 -10.17
CA SER A 1 -2.13 -42.82 -10.22
C SER A 1 -2.03 -41.33 -10.54
N TYR A 2 -1.15 -40.61 -9.84
CA TYR A 2 -0.87 -39.20 -10.08
C TYR A 2 -0.22 -39.00 -11.46
N ALA A 3 -0.88 -38.24 -12.34
CA ALA A 3 -0.43 -38.04 -13.72
C ALA A 3 0.42 -36.77 -13.91
N GLY A 4 0.28 -35.77 -13.04
CA GLY A 4 1.03 -34.54 -13.09
C GLY A 4 0.27 -33.35 -12.49
N ARG A 5 0.90 -32.18 -12.44
CA ARG A 5 0.25 -30.94 -12.04
C ARG A 5 -0.52 -30.36 -13.22
N CYS A 6 -1.71 -29.84 -12.95
CA CYS A 6 -2.48 -29.04 -13.89
C CYS A 6 -2.79 -27.67 -13.29
N SER A 7 -2.97 -26.68 -14.14
CA SER A 7 -3.46 -25.36 -13.74
C SER A 7 -4.73 -25.05 -14.52
N ALA A 8 -5.75 -24.61 -13.83
CA ALA A 8 -7.00 -24.20 -14.45
C ALA A 8 -7.24 -22.70 -14.20
N PRO A 9 -7.66 -21.96 -15.23
CA PRO A 9 -7.88 -20.49 -15.10
C PRO A 9 -8.93 -20.12 -14.06
N ASP A 10 -9.82 -21.05 -13.72
CA ASP A 10 -10.90 -20.84 -12.76
C ASP A 10 -10.43 -20.96 -11.31
N TYR A 11 -9.22 -21.48 -11.08
CA TYR A 11 -8.65 -21.80 -9.78
C TYR A 11 -7.27 -21.18 -9.55
N ILE A 12 -7.04 -19.99 -10.12
CA ILE A 12 -5.80 -19.22 -9.89
C ILE A 12 -5.67 -18.83 -8.41
N TYR A 13 -6.79 -18.58 -7.76
CA TYR A 13 -6.89 -18.29 -6.33
C TYR A 13 -7.75 -19.39 -5.68
N SER A 14 -7.10 -20.43 -5.20
CA SER A 14 -7.79 -21.64 -4.68
C SER A 14 -8.05 -21.50 -3.19
N ILE A 15 -9.29 -21.18 -2.83
CA ILE A 15 -9.77 -21.14 -1.45
C ILE A 15 -10.96 -22.10 -1.29
N PRO A 16 -11.11 -22.77 -0.14
CA PRO A 16 -12.26 -23.62 0.13
C PRO A 16 -13.54 -22.78 0.17
N PRO A 17 -14.67 -23.31 -0.30
CA PRO A 17 -15.96 -22.63 -0.22
C PRO A 17 -16.34 -22.30 1.23
N GLY A 18 -16.55 -21.03 1.53
CA GLY A 18 -16.90 -20.58 2.89
C GLY A 18 -15.76 -20.56 3.91
N GLY A 19 -14.54 -20.90 3.48
CA GLY A 19 -13.37 -21.07 4.33
C GLY A 19 -12.43 -19.86 4.39
N ALA A 20 -11.14 -20.14 4.58
CA ALA A 20 -10.08 -19.16 4.72
C ALA A 20 -10.00 -18.21 3.52
N MET A 21 -9.62 -16.95 3.79
CA MET A 21 -9.45 -15.93 2.75
C MET A 21 -8.10 -16.06 2.01
N ILE A 22 -7.22 -16.95 2.47
CA ILE A 22 -5.86 -17.12 1.94
C ILE A 22 -5.73 -18.54 1.41
N PRO A 23 -5.19 -18.72 0.19
CA PRO A 23 -4.90 -20.03 -0.35
C PRO A 23 -3.89 -20.76 0.54
N ASP A 24 -4.21 -21.97 0.94
CA ASP A 24 -3.27 -22.88 1.60
C ASP A 24 -3.34 -24.24 0.88
N GLY A 25 -2.36 -24.48 0.00
CA GLY A 25 -2.28 -25.71 -0.79
C GLY A 25 -2.02 -26.99 0.01
N GLU A 26 -1.76 -26.88 1.32
CA GLU A 26 -1.67 -28.04 2.20
C GLU A 26 -3.02 -28.39 2.85
N VAL A 27 -3.96 -27.43 2.88
CA VAL A 27 -5.31 -27.63 3.44
C VAL A 27 -6.33 -27.88 2.35
N TYR A 28 -6.22 -27.17 1.23
CA TYR A 28 -7.16 -27.25 0.13
C TYR A 28 -6.44 -27.21 -1.21
N ASP A 29 -6.63 -28.26 -2.01
CA ASP A 29 -6.11 -28.32 -3.37
C ASP A 29 -7.17 -28.89 -4.32
N ILE A 30 -7.00 -28.70 -5.61
CA ILE A 30 -7.95 -29.07 -6.64
C ILE A 30 -7.36 -30.20 -7.47
N ALA A 31 -8.03 -31.32 -7.46
CA ALA A 31 -7.68 -32.46 -8.29
C ALA A 31 -8.52 -32.49 -9.57
N CYS A 32 -7.86 -32.50 -10.72
CA CYS A 32 -8.51 -32.69 -12.01
C CYS A 32 -8.42 -34.15 -12.44
N ILE A 33 -9.56 -34.80 -12.66
CA ILE A 33 -9.63 -36.18 -13.13
C ILE A 33 -10.54 -36.31 -14.36
N ASP A 34 -10.41 -37.38 -15.11
CA ASP A 34 -11.32 -37.64 -16.25
C ASP A 34 -12.76 -37.77 -15.74
N LEU A 35 -13.69 -37.19 -16.49
CA LEU A 35 -15.09 -37.17 -16.12
C LEU A 35 -15.71 -38.58 -15.95
N ARG A 36 -15.21 -39.59 -16.68
CA ARG A 36 -15.65 -40.97 -16.54
C ARG A 36 -15.21 -41.54 -15.21
N ASP A 37 -13.94 -41.31 -14.87
CA ASP A 37 -13.38 -41.79 -13.59
C ASP A 37 -14.07 -41.08 -12.42
N MET A 38 -14.43 -39.78 -12.57
CA MET A 38 -15.19 -39.02 -11.56
C MET A 38 -16.58 -39.61 -11.34
N LYS A 39 -17.28 -40.02 -12.42
CA LYS A 39 -18.61 -40.63 -12.33
C LYS A 39 -18.56 -41.95 -11.58
N ASP A 40 -17.57 -42.78 -11.91
CA ASP A 40 -17.38 -44.09 -11.28
C ASP A 40 -17.01 -43.95 -9.80
N LEU A 41 -16.15 -42.99 -9.48
CA LEU A 41 -15.70 -42.71 -8.10
C LEU A 41 -16.83 -42.20 -7.21
N MET A 42 -17.63 -41.24 -7.73
CA MET A 42 -18.69 -40.56 -6.98
C MET A 42 -20.06 -41.28 -7.07
N GLY A 43 -20.20 -42.27 -7.94
CA GLY A 43 -21.47 -43.00 -8.14
C GLY A 43 -22.60 -42.12 -8.71
N MET A 44 -22.30 -40.96 -9.29
CA MET A 44 -23.27 -39.95 -9.67
C MET A 44 -23.83 -40.08 -11.09
N GLY A 45 -23.49 -41.09 -11.87
CA GLY A 45 -24.00 -41.28 -13.22
C GLY A 45 -23.69 -40.13 -14.18
N ASP A 46 -24.67 -39.71 -14.98
CA ASP A 46 -24.48 -38.61 -15.98
C ASP A 46 -24.84 -37.21 -15.46
N VAL A 47 -24.77 -37.00 -14.15
CA VAL A 47 -25.05 -35.71 -13.54
C VAL A 47 -23.90 -34.72 -13.82
N ARG A 48 -24.26 -33.45 -14.02
CA ARG A 48 -23.34 -32.31 -14.15
C ARG A 48 -23.75 -31.28 -13.13
N ASN A 49 -22.80 -30.86 -12.29
CA ASN A 49 -23.03 -29.84 -11.27
C ASN A 49 -22.63 -28.43 -11.73
N GLU A 50 -21.82 -28.34 -12.80
CA GLU A 50 -21.38 -27.06 -13.35
C GLU A 50 -21.39 -27.06 -14.88
N LEU A 51 -21.78 -25.91 -15.47
CA LEU A 51 -21.81 -25.68 -16.91
C LEU A 51 -21.15 -24.35 -17.25
N GLY A 52 -20.05 -24.41 -17.97
CA GLY A 52 -19.38 -23.21 -18.50
C GLY A 52 -19.95 -22.77 -19.84
N PHE A 53 -20.31 -21.50 -19.97
CA PHE A 53 -20.83 -20.91 -21.21
C PHE A 53 -19.90 -19.84 -21.76
N ARG A 54 -19.70 -19.85 -23.07
CA ARG A 54 -19.07 -18.75 -23.79
C ARG A 54 -20.11 -18.07 -24.69
N LEU A 55 -20.32 -16.79 -24.45
CA LEU A 55 -21.24 -15.99 -25.26
C LEU A 55 -20.66 -15.74 -26.66
N LYS A 56 -21.53 -15.72 -27.66
CA LYS A 56 -21.13 -15.32 -29.00
C LYS A 56 -20.78 -13.82 -29.04
N PRO A 57 -19.89 -13.39 -29.94
CA PRO A 57 -19.59 -11.96 -30.12
C PRO A 57 -20.87 -11.14 -30.33
N GLY A 58 -20.97 -10.01 -29.63
CA GLY A 58 -22.11 -9.11 -29.68
C GLY A 58 -23.19 -9.31 -28.63
N TYR A 59 -23.14 -10.40 -27.85
CA TYR A 59 -24.06 -10.62 -26.73
C TYR A 59 -23.36 -10.30 -25.39
N ARG A 60 -24.08 -9.62 -24.50
CA ARG A 60 -23.65 -9.38 -23.13
C ARG A 60 -24.38 -10.33 -22.18
N TYR A 61 -23.78 -10.61 -21.03
CA TYR A 61 -24.36 -11.47 -20.00
C TYR A 61 -25.77 -11.04 -19.59
N GLU A 62 -25.96 -9.73 -19.41
CA GLU A 62 -27.25 -9.18 -18.97
C GLU A 62 -28.38 -9.44 -19.98
N ASP A 63 -28.05 -9.51 -21.28
CA ASP A 63 -29.01 -9.73 -22.35
C ASP A 63 -29.53 -11.17 -22.37
N VAL A 64 -28.75 -12.13 -21.90
CA VAL A 64 -29.06 -13.57 -21.96
C VAL A 64 -29.36 -14.20 -20.59
N ARG A 65 -29.09 -13.50 -19.50
CA ARG A 65 -29.23 -13.98 -18.13
C ARG A 65 -30.62 -14.54 -17.83
N SER A 66 -31.67 -13.80 -18.16
CA SER A 66 -33.06 -14.19 -17.89
C SER A 66 -33.48 -15.42 -18.69
N ALA A 67 -33.04 -15.53 -19.95
CA ALA A 67 -33.33 -16.67 -20.80
C ALA A 67 -32.56 -17.92 -20.32
N LEU A 68 -31.27 -17.78 -19.97
CA LEU A 68 -30.48 -18.88 -19.40
C LEU A 68 -31.09 -19.38 -18.09
N ARG A 69 -31.47 -18.47 -17.20
CA ARG A 69 -32.10 -18.82 -15.94
C ARG A 69 -33.39 -19.62 -16.15
N ALA A 70 -34.29 -19.12 -16.97
CA ALA A 70 -35.57 -19.78 -17.26
C ALA A 70 -35.40 -21.19 -17.87
N GLN A 71 -34.35 -21.40 -18.66
CA GLN A 71 -34.05 -22.70 -19.24
C GLN A 71 -33.39 -23.68 -18.27
N LEU A 72 -32.57 -23.18 -17.36
CA LEU A 72 -31.78 -24.01 -16.44
C LEU A 72 -32.47 -24.26 -15.10
N GLU A 73 -33.42 -23.44 -14.69
CA GLU A 73 -34.20 -23.60 -13.45
C GLU A 73 -34.82 -25.01 -13.32
N ARG A 74 -35.31 -25.58 -14.42
CA ARG A 74 -35.86 -26.93 -14.45
C ARG A 74 -34.86 -28.05 -14.13
N TYR A 75 -33.56 -27.74 -14.15
CA TYR A 75 -32.47 -28.68 -13.83
C TYR A 75 -31.88 -28.39 -12.43
N GLY A 76 -32.50 -27.54 -11.61
CA GLY A 76 -32.04 -27.20 -10.27
C GLY A 76 -30.89 -26.18 -10.27
N LEU A 77 -31.00 -25.13 -11.10
CA LEU A 77 -29.99 -24.05 -11.13
C LEU A 77 -29.85 -23.39 -9.77
N GLN A 78 -28.71 -23.55 -9.12
CA GLN A 78 -28.40 -22.91 -7.84
C GLN A 78 -27.85 -21.50 -8.02
N SER A 79 -26.90 -21.32 -8.94
CA SER A 79 -26.29 -20.02 -9.21
C SER A 79 -25.97 -19.81 -10.69
N LEU A 80 -25.97 -18.58 -11.14
CA LEU A 80 -25.53 -18.17 -12.46
C LEU A 80 -24.54 -17.02 -12.28
N THR A 81 -23.25 -17.34 -12.39
CA THR A 81 -22.15 -16.42 -12.11
C THR A 81 -21.50 -15.98 -13.41
N LYS A 82 -21.35 -14.69 -13.64
CA LYS A 82 -20.52 -14.20 -14.74
C LYS A 82 -19.05 -14.29 -14.37
N ARG A 83 -18.18 -14.35 -15.39
CA ARG A 83 -16.73 -14.44 -15.17
C ARG A 83 -16.17 -13.35 -14.27
N ALA A 84 -16.68 -12.12 -14.37
CA ALA A 84 -16.22 -11.00 -13.55
C ALA A 84 -16.55 -11.14 -12.06
N ASP A 85 -17.55 -11.97 -11.71
CA ASP A 85 -17.96 -12.21 -10.32
C ASP A 85 -17.40 -13.54 -9.77
N GLN A 86 -16.58 -14.25 -10.57
CA GLN A 86 -15.90 -15.46 -10.13
C GLN A 86 -14.74 -15.10 -9.19
N THR A 87 -14.65 -15.75 -8.05
CA THR A 87 -13.71 -15.40 -6.98
C THR A 87 -12.25 -15.29 -7.46
N SER A 88 -11.76 -16.27 -8.23
CA SER A 88 -10.38 -16.23 -8.75
C SER A 88 -10.16 -15.07 -9.72
N TYR A 89 -11.15 -14.76 -10.56
CA TYR A 89 -11.06 -13.66 -11.51
C TYR A 89 -11.11 -12.31 -10.78
N ASP A 90 -12.07 -12.13 -9.88
CA ASP A 90 -12.27 -10.88 -9.12
C ASP A 90 -11.03 -10.54 -8.28
N MET A 91 -10.44 -11.54 -7.61
CA MET A 91 -9.20 -11.37 -6.85
C MET A 91 -8.03 -10.95 -7.73
N VAL A 92 -7.79 -11.63 -8.85
CA VAL A 92 -6.69 -11.29 -9.76
C VAL A 92 -6.90 -9.95 -10.43
N ASP A 93 -8.13 -9.65 -10.86
CA ASP A 93 -8.47 -8.37 -11.51
C ASP A 93 -8.34 -7.21 -10.54
N GLY A 94 -8.81 -7.37 -9.30
CA GLY A 94 -8.65 -6.40 -8.22
C GLY A 94 -7.18 -6.10 -7.94
N GLU A 95 -6.35 -7.13 -7.81
CA GLU A 95 -4.91 -7.01 -7.59
C GLU A 95 -4.19 -6.31 -8.76
N LEU A 96 -4.55 -6.65 -10.00
CA LEU A 96 -4.00 -5.99 -11.18
C LEU A 96 -4.36 -4.50 -11.24
N HIS A 97 -5.59 -4.14 -10.88
CA HIS A 97 -6.01 -2.72 -10.82
C HIS A 97 -5.25 -1.95 -9.74
N GLU A 98 -5.02 -2.57 -8.57
CA GLU A 98 -4.24 -1.97 -7.50
C GLU A 98 -2.78 -1.78 -7.92
N LEU A 99 -2.16 -2.79 -8.51
CA LEU A 99 -0.81 -2.69 -9.08
C LEU A 99 -0.69 -1.60 -10.12
N MET A 100 -1.64 -1.50 -11.05
CA MET A 100 -1.66 -0.44 -12.07
C MET A 100 -1.73 0.95 -11.41
N SER A 101 -2.54 1.10 -10.37
CA SER A 101 -2.66 2.34 -9.61
C SER A 101 -1.35 2.71 -8.89
N MET A 102 -0.71 1.73 -8.26
CA MET A 102 0.61 1.89 -7.63
C MET A 102 1.70 2.23 -8.64
N CYS A 103 1.70 1.58 -9.82
CA CYS A 103 2.65 1.83 -10.90
C CYS A 103 2.56 3.25 -11.48
N VAL A 104 1.44 3.93 -11.29
CA VAL A 104 1.28 5.34 -11.70
C VAL A 104 1.59 6.28 -10.54
N LEU A 105 1.03 6.03 -9.36
CA LEU A 105 1.08 6.95 -8.22
C LEU A 105 2.50 7.08 -7.65
N LEU A 106 3.15 5.97 -7.33
CA LEU A 106 4.49 6.00 -6.72
C LEU A 106 5.53 6.66 -7.63
N PRO A 107 5.67 6.28 -8.91
CA PRO A 107 6.57 6.98 -9.82
C PRO A 107 6.24 8.46 -9.98
N LEU A 108 4.95 8.85 -10.02
CA LEU A 108 4.54 10.25 -10.12
C LEU A 108 5.06 11.07 -8.93
N ILE A 109 4.95 10.54 -7.71
CA ILE A 109 5.45 11.18 -6.49
C ILE A 109 6.97 11.34 -6.57
N PHE A 110 7.71 10.25 -6.83
CA PHE A 110 9.18 10.30 -6.93
C PHE A 110 9.67 11.18 -8.08
N MET A 111 9.02 11.12 -9.23
CA MET A 111 9.35 11.98 -10.38
C MET A 111 9.12 13.46 -10.09
N SER A 112 8.00 13.82 -9.47
CA SER A 112 7.69 15.21 -9.14
C SER A 112 8.80 15.83 -8.31
N ILE A 113 9.33 15.07 -7.34
CA ILE A 113 10.42 15.52 -6.48
C ILE A 113 11.73 15.57 -7.24
N SER A 114 12.01 14.57 -8.07
CA SER A 114 13.21 14.52 -8.89
C SER A 114 13.25 15.67 -9.89
N VAL A 115 12.14 16.00 -10.55
CA VAL A 115 12.00 17.18 -11.44
C VAL A 115 12.28 18.47 -10.68
N PHE A 116 11.64 18.62 -9.53
CA PHE A 116 11.82 19.80 -8.68
C PHE A 116 13.27 19.97 -8.24
N MET A 117 13.91 18.86 -7.84
CA MET A 117 15.30 18.82 -7.43
C MET A 117 16.24 19.19 -8.58
N LEU A 118 16.06 18.57 -9.73
CA LEU A 118 16.88 18.84 -10.91
C LEU A 118 16.74 20.30 -11.34
N TYR A 119 15.51 20.84 -11.31
CA TYR A 119 15.27 22.27 -11.55
C TYR A 119 16.08 23.16 -10.61
N VAL A 120 16.07 22.86 -9.30
CA VAL A 120 16.79 23.67 -8.30
C VAL A 120 18.30 23.64 -8.54
N VAL A 121 18.87 22.43 -8.74
CA VAL A 121 20.29 22.23 -8.97
C VAL A 121 20.74 22.94 -10.24
N LEU A 122 20.01 22.73 -11.34
CA LEU A 122 20.35 23.32 -12.64
C LEU A 122 20.18 24.82 -12.64
N ARG A 123 19.11 25.36 -12.10
CA ARG A 123 18.93 26.80 -11.95
C ARG A 123 20.11 27.42 -11.21
N LYS A 124 20.59 26.75 -10.16
CA LYS A 124 21.72 27.23 -9.38
C LYS A 124 23.03 27.19 -10.16
N MET A 125 23.27 26.10 -10.85
CA MET A 125 24.45 25.94 -11.71
C MET A 125 24.48 27.02 -12.81
N ILE A 126 23.35 27.32 -13.41
CA ILE A 126 23.20 28.37 -14.42
C ILE A 126 23.37 29.77 -13.80
N ASP A 127 22.85 30.00 -12.57
CA ASP A 127 23.09 31.25 -11.84
C ASP A 127 24.60 31.49 -11.59
N GLN A 128 25.37 30.44 -11.30
CA GLN A 128 26.84 30.52 -11.18
C GLN A 128 27.54 30.74 -12.52
N SER A 129 26.97 30.26 -13.62
CA SER A 129 27.48 30.43 -14.97
C SER A 129 27.03 31.74 -15.63
N ARG A 130 26.34 32.66 -14.92
CA ARG A 130 25.87 33.96 -15.47
C ARG A 130 26.96 34.78 -16.15
N PRO A 131 28.18 34.93 -15.58
CA PRO A 131 29.24 35.69 -16.25
C PRO A 131 29.66 35.05 -17.57
N LEU A 132 29.80 33.72 -17.60
CA LEU A 132 30.12 32.96 -18.80
C LEU A 132 29.02 33.12 -19.85
N ILE A 133 27.76 33.01 -19.49
CA ILE A 133 26.60 33.22 -20.37
C ILE A 133 26.62 34.63 -20.95
N GLY A 134 26.89 35.65 -20.10
CA GLY A 134 27.03 37.02 -20.53
C GLY A 134 28.16 37.21 -21.56
N THR A 135 29.33 36.63 -21.34
CA THR A 135 30.48 36.66 -22.26
C THR A 135 30.14 35.96 -23.58
N LEU A 136 29.55 34.78 -23.55
CA LEU A 136 29.15 34.03 -24.75
C LEU A 136 28.11 34.82 -25.58
N LYS A 137 27.15 35.48 -24.95
CA LYS A 137 26.20 36.37 -25.63
C LYS A 137 26.90 37.60 -26.23
N ALA A 138 27.85 38.16 -25.50
CA ALA A 138 28.63 39.30 -26.00
C ALA A 138 29.52 38.93 -27.22
N MET A 139 29.95 37.66 -27.32
CA MET A 139 30.63 37.08 -28.46
C MET A 139 29.72 36.70 -29.63
N GLY A 140 28.37 36.89 -29.48
CA GLY A 140 27.41 36.70 -30.56
C GLY A 140 26.62 35.38 -30.48
N MET A 141 26.78 34.57 -29.44
CA MET A 141 25.93 33.37 -29.27
C MET A 141 24.46 33.76 -29.03
N THR A 142 23.59 33.10 -29.76
CA THR A 142 22.15 33.33 -29.65
C THR A 142 21.55 32.59 -28.45
N ASP A 143 20.40 33.09 -27.95
CA ASP A 143 19.65 32.42 -26.88
C ASP A 143 19.25 30.98 -27.22
N ARG A 144 19.07 30.70 -28.52
CA ARG A 144 18.72 29.34 -29.00
C ARG A 144 19.91 28.38 -28.87
N GLU A 145 21.12 28.81 -29.23
CA GLU A 145 22.33 27.99 -29.12
C GLU A 145 22.66 27.68 -27.68
N LEU A 146 22.55 28.68 -26.79
CA LEU A 146 22.71 28.48 -25.35
C LEU A 146 21.66 27.54 -24.78
N MET A 147 20.38 27.73 -25.17
CA MET A 147 19.32 26.83 -24.75
C MET A 147 19.58 25.39 -25.20
N GLN A 148 19.98 25.18 -26.44
CA GLN A 148 20.27 23.84 -26.96
C GLN A 148 21.42 23.16 -26.21
N ALA A 149 22.50 23.91 -25.87
CA ALA A 149 23.59 23.38 -25.08
C ALA A 149 23.16 22.88 -23.71
N TYR A 150 22.37 23.68 -22.99
CA TYR A 150 21.85 23.29 -21.68
C TYR A 150 20.79 22.19 -21.76
N LEU A 151 19.93 22.18 -22.78
CA LEU A 151 18.99 21.08 -23.01
C LEU A 151 19.70 19.74 -23.29
N ALA A 152 20.82 19.78 -24.03
CA ALA A 152 21.65 18.61 -24.22
C ALA A 152 22.22 18.08 -22.90
N GLU A 153 22.65 18.96 -22.00
CA GLU A 153 23.11 18.57 -20.66
C GLU A 153 22.00 17.89 -19.85
N GLY A 154 20.79 18.45 -19.88
CA GLY A 154 19.61 17.84 -19.25
C GLY A 154 19.24 16.49 -19.88
N ALA A 155 19.33 16.38 -21.19
CA ALA A 155 19.09 15.13 -21.90
C ALA A 155 20.13 14.05 -21.55
N ILE A 156 21.41 14.42 -21.46
CA ILE A 156 22.50 13.50 -21.04
C ILE A 156 22.27 13.03 -19.61
N ALA A 157 21.96 13.93 -18.69
CA ALA A 157 21.66 13.57 -17.30
C ALA A 157 20.46 12.62 -17.22
N GLY A 158 19.38 12.93 -17.95
CA GLY A 158 18.19 12.08 -18.06
C GLY A 158 18.49 10.72 -18.67
N PHE A 159 19.35 10.66 -19.70
CA PHE A 159 19.77 9.41 -20.35
C PHE A 159 20.61 8.52 -19.42
N ILE A 160 21.57 9.11 -18.71
CA ILE A 160 22.38 8.36 -17.73
C ILE A 160 21.47 7.84 -16.61
N GLY A 161 20.54 8.67 -16.11
CA GLY A 161 19.55 8.25 -15.13
C GLY A 161 18.64 7.13 -15.64
N ALA A 162 18.20 7.20 -16.89
CA ALA A 162 17.42 6.15 -17.55
C ALA A 162 18.21 4.82 -17.63
N LEU A 163 19.49 4.88 -18.02
CA LEU A 163 20.33 3.69 -18.13
C LEU A 163 20.55 3.00 -16.77
N LEU A 164 20.85 3.79 -15.73
CA LEU A 164 21.02 3.26 -14.38
C LEU A 164 19.69 2.71 -13.81
N GLY A 165 18.59 3.40 -14.08
CA GLY A 165 17.25 2.94 -13.70
C GLY A 165 16.88 1.64 -14.40
N ASP A 166 17.15 1.52 -15.70
CA ASP A 166 16.88 0.32 -16.50
C ASP A 166 17.69 -0.89 -16.02
N LEU A 167 18.94 -0.68 -15.65
CA LEU A 167 19.80 -1.74 -15.09
C LEU A 167 19.24 -2.34 -13.79
N THR A 168 18.62 -1.51 -12.95
CA THR A 168 18.02 -1.94 -11.67
C THR A 168 16.60 -2.44 -11.83
N ALA A 169 15.85 -1.91 -12.81
CA ALA A 169 14.43 -2.23 -13.03
C ALA A 169 14.19 -3.71 -13.34
N GLY A 170 15.08 -4.35 -14.12
CA GLY A 170 14.96 -5.76 -14.46
C GLY A 170 15.08 -6.69 -13.25
N ALA A 171 16.01 -6.40 -12.34
CA ALA A 171 16.18 -7.17 -11.10
C ALA A 171 14.97 -6.99 -10.17
N PHE A 172 14.48 -5.75 -10.03
CA PHE A 172 13.32 -5.42 -9.24
C PHE A 172 12.04 -6.04 -9.80
N GLY A 173 11.82 -5.94 -11.11
CA GLY A 173 10.65 -6.52 -11.76
C GLY A 173 10.61 -8.05 -11.62
N ARG A 174 11.76 -8.71 -11.70
CA ARG A 174 11.84 -10.16 -11.47
C ARG A 174 11.51 -10.53 -10.02
N PHE A 175 12.06 -9.81 -9.05
CA PHE A 175 11.73 -10.01 -7.63
C PHE A 175 10.23 -9.86 -7.37
N MET A 176 9.61 -8.80 -7.91
CA MET A 176 8.15 -8.59 -7.79
C MET A 176 7.36 -9.72 -8.44
N PHE A 177 7.77 -10.15 -9.64
CA PHE A 177 7.10 -11.24 -10.34
C PHE A 177 7.17 -12.57 -9.58
N GLU A 178 8.33 -12.94 -9.05
CA GLU A 178 8.53 -14.16 -8.26
C GLU A 178 7.62 -14.14 -7.01
N MET A 179 7.53 -13.00 -6.32
CA MET A 179 6.62 -12.83 -5.19
C MET A 179 5.14 -13.09 -5.55
N TYR A 180 4.70 -12.61 -6.72
CA TYR A 180 3.32 -12.84 -7.18
C TYR A 180 3.06 -14.27 -7.65
N VAL A 181 4.04 -14.91 -8.25
CA VAL A 181 3.95 -16.33 -8.66
C VAL A 181 3.80 -17.26 -7.46
N ASP A 182 4.47 -16.95 -6.36
CA ASP A 182 4.36 -17.72 -5.12
C ASP A 182 2.97 -17.59 -4.47
N PHE A 183 2.28 -16.48 -4.73
CA PHE A 183 0.96 -16.20 -4.14
C PHE A 183 -0.20 -16.71 -4.99
N PHE A 184 -0.11 -16.61 -6.31
CA PHE A 184 -1.14 -17.03 -7.25
C PHE A 184 -0.74 -18.30 -8.00
N ASN A 185 -1.63 -19.29 -8.09
CA ASN A 185 -1.45 -20.51 -8.90
C ASN A 185 -1.59 -20.18 -10.41
N LEU A 186 -0.68 -19.35 -10.93
CA LEU A 186 -0.74 -18.90 -12.32
C LEU A 186 -0.38 -20.06 -13.28
N PRO A 187 -1.13 -20.25 -14.37
CA PRO A 187 -0.76 -21.23 -15.40
C PRO A 187 0.45 -20.73 -16.20
N ASP A 188 1.55 -21.49 -16.19
CA ASP A 188 2.80 -21.23 -16.93
C ASP A 188 3.34 -19.79 -16.73
N PRO A 189 3.61 -19.36 -15.47
CA PRO A 189 4.06 -18.01 -15.20
C PRO A 189 5.43 -17.76 -15.81
N ARG A 190 5.54 -16.74 -16.69
CA ARG A 190 6.79 -16.36 -17.33
C ARG A 190 7.03 -14.87 -17.18
N TYR A 191 8.18 -14.53 -16.63
CA TYR A 191 8.61 -13.13 -16.62
C TYR A 191 8.98 -12.66 -18.03
N HIS A 192 8.28 -11.64 -18.50
CA HIS A 192 8.56 -11.01 -19.79
C HIS A 192 8.99 -9.57 -19.56
N ASP A 193 10.18 -9.27 -20.01
CA ASP A 193 10.73 -7.91 -19.99
C ASP A 193 10.45 -7.22 -21.33
N TYR A 194 9.46 -6.34 -21.34
CA TYR A 194 9.01 -5.68 -22.56
C TYR A 194 9.90 -4.47 -22.89
N LEU A 195 10.57 -4.51 -24.03
CA LEU A 195 11.38 -3.40 -24.54
C LEU A 195 10.59 -2.08 -24.63
N SER A 196 9.29 -2.15 -24.96
CA SER A 196 8.40 -0.99 -24.99
C SER A 196 8.32 -0.29 -23.65
N THR A 197 8.19 -1.03 -22.55
CA THR A 197 8.14 -0.49 -21.18
C THR A 197 9.44 0.18 -20.80
N ARG A 198 10.59 -0.46 -21.10
CA ARG A 198 11.93 0.10 -20.87
C ARG A 198 12.14 1.40 -21.66
N LEU A 199 11.81 1.41 -22.95
CA LEU A 199 11.91 2.59 -23.79
C LEU A 199 10.99 3.72 -23.32
N THR A 200 9.77 3.40 -22.90
CA THR A 200 8.83 4.39 -22.35
C THR A 200 9.36 5.02 -21.07
N GLY A 201 9.85 4.20 -20.13
CA GLY A 201 10.48 4.68 -18.89
C GLY A 201 11.71 5.55 -19.17
N GLY A 202 12.58 5.11 -20.08
CA GLY A 202 13.75 5.86 -20.50
C GLY A 202 13.39 7.19 -21.16
N LEU A 203 12.39 7.21 -22.03
CA LEU A 203 11.89 8.43 -22.68
C LEU A 203 11.35 9.42 -21.64
N ILE A 204 10.55 8.95 -20.70
CA ILE A 204 10.04 9.77 -19.60
C ILE A 204 11.18 10.39 -18.79
N ALA A 205 12.21 9.63 -18.45
CA ALA A 205 13.36 10.14 -17.69
C ALA A 205 14.13 11.22 -18.48
N VAL A 206 14.36 11.02 -19.77
CA VAL A 206 15.04 12.02 -20.64
C VAL A 206 14.17 13.27 -20.79
N LEU A 207 12.88 13.14 -21.06
CA LEU A 207 11.96 14.28 -21.16
C LEU A 207 11.87 15.06 -19.85
N THR A 208 11.91 14.37 -18.70
CA THR A 208 11.96 14.97 -17.38
C THR A 208 13.22 15.82 -17.20
N GLY A 209 14.40 15.30 -17.60
CA GLY A 209 15.66 16.04 -17.59
C GLY A 209 15.61 17.29 -18.46
N ILE A 210 15.10 17.16 -19.68
CA ILE A 210 14.93 18.27 -20.62
C ILE A 210 13.98 19.33 -20.08
N ALA A 211 12.83 18.92 -19.52
CA ALA A 211 11.83 19.85 -18.98
C ALA A 211 12.37 20.63 -17.78
N ALA A 212 13.08 19.98 -16.87
CA ALA A 212 13.69 20.65 -15.71
C ALA A 212 14.68 21.72 -16.12
N VAL A 213 15.55 21.41 -17.11
CA VAL A 213 16.51 22.38 -17.67
C VAL A 213 15.80 23.51 -18.38
N TYR A 214 14.82 23.22 -19.23
CA TYR A 214 14.08 24.24 -19.97
C TYR A 214 13.46 25.30 -19.06
N VAL A 215 12.82 24.86 -17.98
CA VAL A 215 12.21 25.78 -17.00
C VAL A 215 13.28 26.59 -16.27
N GLY A 216 14.41 25.96 -15.91
CA GLY A 216 15.53 26.64 -15.22
C GLY A 216 16.21 27.70 -16.07
N VAL A 217 16.55 27.35 -17.30
CA VAL A 217 17.35 28.19 -18.22
C VAL A 217 16.54 29.36 -18.78
N ARG A 218 15.27 29.15 -19.13
CA ARG A 218 14.41 30.16 -19.75
C ARG A 218 14.38 31.48 -18.97
N ALA A 219 14.45 31.41 -17.64
CA ALA A 219 14.41 32.60 -16.78
C ALA A 219 15.69 33.45 -16.90
N ILE A 220 16.84 32.81 -17.15
CA ILE A 220 18.17 33.46 -17.16
C ILE A 220 18.53 33.98 -18.55
N LEU A 221 18.14 33.28 -19.61
CA LEU A 221 18.39 33.74 -20.97
C LEU A 221 17.70 35.06 -21.32
N LYS A 222 16.69 35.48 -20.54
CA LYS A 222 16.03 36.79 -20.69
C LYS A 222 16.84 37.97 -20.13
N ILE A 223 17.95 37.71 -19.45
CA ILE A 223 18.79 38.73 -18.85
C ILE A 223 19.74 39.30 -19.91
N ASP A 224 19.85 40.65 -19.98
CA ASP A 224 20.78 41.32 -20.88
C ASP A 224 22.24 40.97 -20.59
N PRO A 225 23.12 40.83 -21.62
CA PRO A 225 24.52 40.50 -21.45
C PRO A 225 25.27 41.38 -20.45
N ALA A 226 25.00 42.69 -20.49
CA ALA A 226 25.60 43.68 -19.58
C ALA A 226 25.18 43.48 -18.12
N GLN A 227 23.97 43.01 -17.89
CA GLN A 227 23.49 42.68 -16.53
C GLN A 227 23.99 41.31 -16.08
N ALA A 228 24.17 40.37 -17.01
CA ALA A 228 24.66 39.02 -16.70
C ALA A 228 26.14 39.05 -16.26
N MET A 229 26.95 39.94 -16.84
CA MET A 229 28.38 40.11 -16.49
C MET A 229 28.60 40.85 -15.16
N ARG A 230 27.62 41.56 -14.64
CA ARG A 230 27.73 42.18 -13.30
C ARG A 230 27.51 41.11 -12.24
N SER A 231 28.42 41.05 -11.27
CA SER A 231 28.19 40.21 -10.07
C SER A 231 26.85 40.60 -9.44
N ALA A 232 26.00 39.57 -9.23
CA ALA A 232 24.70 39.81 -8.63
C ALA A 232 24.89 40.52 -7.27
N ALA A 233 24.29 41.70 -7.12
CA ALA A 233 24.32 42.39 -5.84
C ALA A 233 23.74 41.47 -4.76
N PRO A 234 24.39 41.35 -3.59
CA PRO A 234 23.88 40.49 -2.52
C PRO A 234 22.42 40.86 -2.22
N ALA A 235 21.55 39.87 -2.26
CA ALA A 235 20.12 40.06 -2.03
C ALA A 235 19.89 40.69 -0.64
N HIS A 236 19.61 41.96 -0.58
CA HIS A 236 19.36 42.73 0.63
C HIS A 236 17.89 42.62 1.09
N ALA A 237 17.31 41.45 1.00
CA ALA A 237 15.94 41.27 1.42
C ALA A 237 15.83 40.43 2.69
N SER A 238 16.15 41.04 3.83
CA SER A 238 15.52 40.60 5.06
C SER A 238 14.06 41.05 5.02
N GLY A 239 13.14 40.16 4.59
CA GLY A 239 11.71 40.44 4.69
C GLY A 239 11.29 40.72 6.14
N ARG A 240 10.04 41.12 6.38
CA ARG A 240 9.51 41.43 7.73
C ARG A 240 9.84 40.33 8.77
N LEU A 241 9.83 39.06 8.36
CA LEU A 241 10.23 37.90 9.20
C LEU A 241 11.72 37.94 9.56
N GLY A 242 12.60 38.18 8.60
CA GLY A 242 14.04 38.27 8.85
C GLY A 242 14.43 39.40 9.82
N ARG A 243 13.76 40.53 9.77
CA ARG A 243 13.94 41.64 10.74
C ARG A 243 13.49 41.23 12.14
N ARG A 244 12.30 40.60 12.31
CA ARG A 244 11.82 40.12 13.61
C ARG A 244 12.76 39.09 14.24
N VAL A 245 13.28 38.19 13.42
CA VAL A 245 14.26 37.17 13.89
C VAL A 245 15.59 37.82 14.24
N ALA A 246 16.03 38.84 13.50
CA ALA A 246 17.25 39.59 13.83
C ALA A 246 17.11 40.31 15.18
N ASP A 247 15.95 40.93 15.46
CA ASP A 247 15.65 41.61 16.71
C ASP A 247 15.52 40.62 17.88
N PHE A 248 14.88 39.48 17.64
CA PHE A 248 14.75 38.38 18.64
C PHE A 248 16.11 37.80 19.01
N THR A 249 16.93 37.45 17.99
CA THR A 249 18.26 36.86 18.22
C THR A 249 19.25 37.87 18.85
N ALA A 250 19.05 39.16 18.65
CA ALA A 250 19.87 40.21 19.30
C ALA A 250 19.70 40.22 20.81
N ARG A 251 18.53 39.86 21.32
CA ARG A 251 18.16 39.87 22.74
C ARG A 251 18.56 38.59 23.48
N GLN A 252 18.95 37.53 22.77
CA GLN A 252 19.29 36.24 23.37
C GLN A 252 20.80 36.16 23.69
N PRO A 253 21.22 35.53 24.80
CA PRO A 253 22.62 35.30 25.14
C PRO A 253 23.22 34.18 24.29
N MET A 254 23.44 34.45 23.00
CA MET A 254 24.00 33.50 22.02
C MET A 254 25.35 34.01 21.51
N SER A 255 26.25 33.08 21.12
CA SER A 255 27.50 33.45 20.43
C SER A 255 27.20 34.19 19.11
N ALA A 256 28.11 35.09 18.70
CA ALA A 256 27.97 35.87 17.49
C ALA A 256 27.77 34.96 16.25
N LEU A 257 28.49 33.87 16.18
CA LEU A 257 28.41 32.90 15.07
C LEU A 257 27.06 32.15 15.01
N ARG A 258 26.49 31.75 16.16
CA ARG A 258 25.12 31.18 16.20
C ARG A 258 24.06 32.17 15.74
N ARG A 259 24.20 33.47 16.12
CA ARG A 259 23.30 34.52 15.61
C ARG A 259 23.43 34.70 14.10
N LEU A 260 24.67 34.62 13.58
CA LEU A 260 24.92 34.71 12.14
C LEU A 260 24.24 33.54 11.40
N GLY A 261 24.38 32.32 11.91
CA GLY A 261 23.73 31.11 11.35
C GLY A 261 22.19 31.26 11.28
N LEU A 262 21.57 31.66 12.41
CA LEU A 262 20.13 31.84 12.45
C LEU A 262 19.64 32.93 11.48
N ARG A 263 20.37 34.05 11.35
CA ARG A 263 20.04 35.10 10.38
C ARG A 263 20.19 34.64 8.94
N ALA A 264 21.16 33.77 8.66
CA ALA A 264 21.41 33.20 7.33
C ALA A 264 20.22 32.38 6.81
N VAL A 265 19.53 31.64 7.68
CA VAL A 265 18.30 30.89 7.35
C VAL A 265 17.22 31.80 6.74
N PHE A 266 17.03 32.97 7.31
CA PHE A 266 15.98 33.89 6.88
C PHE A 266 16.43 34.88 5.78
N ARG A 267 17.74 34.96 5.48
CA ARG A 267 18.28 35.79 4.41
C ARG A 267 17.85 35.29 3.02
N ASN A 268 17.78 33.95 2.83
CA ASN A 268 17.37 33.31 1.59
C ASN A 268 16.21 32.35 1.82
N PRO A 269 14.95 32.82 1.88
CA PRO A 269 13.81 31.99 2.27
C PRO A 269 13.54 30.83 1.31
N MET A 270 13.79 31.03 -0.01
CA MET A 270 13.62 29.96 -1.00
C MET A 270 14.58 28.79 -0.75
N ARG A 271 15.83 29.08 -0.38
CA ARG A 271 16.81 28.06 0.00
C ARG A 271 16.36 27.30 1.25
N GLY A 272 15.96 28.02 2.28
CA GLY A 272 15.43 27.42 3.50
C GLY A 272 14.25 26.50 3.22
N PHE A 273 13.32 26.94 2.39
CA PHE A 273 12.18 26.13 1.96
C PHE A 273 12.59 24.82 1.27
N LEU A 274 13.61 24.86 0.40
CA LEU A 274 14.11 23.68 -0.29
C LEU A 274 14.73 22.66 0.67
N ILE A 275 15.53 23.11 1.64
CA ILE A 275 16.10 22.24 2.68
C ILE A 275 14.98 21.66 3.56
N ILE A 276 14.01 22.47 3.94
CA ILE A 276 12.84 22.03 4.71
C ILE A 276 12.07 20.94 3.94
N LEU A 277 11.81 21.18 2.65
CA LEU A 277 11.10 20.21 1.81
C LEU A 277 11.89 18.90 1.62
N SER A 278 13.23 19.00 1.48
CA SER A 278 14.10 17.81 1.35
C SER A 278 14.12 16.93 2.61
N ILE A 279 13.78 17.48 3.77
CA ILE A 279 13.63 16.73 5.02
C ILE A 279 12.17 16.26 5.19
N ALA A 280 11.21 17.13 4.89
CA ALA A 280 9.79 16.84 5.05
C ALA A 280 9.32 15.67 4.18
N PHE A 281 9.80 15.59 2.93
CA PHE A 281 9.38 14.54 2.00
C PHE A 281 9.77 13.13 2.44
N PRO A 282 11.06 12.79 2.65
CA PRO A 282 11.43 11.45 3.08
C PRO A 282 10.83 11.10 4.44
N PHE A 283 10.70 12.07 5.34
CA PHE A 283 9.99 11.89 6.59
C PHE A 283 8.53 11.49 6.36
N SER A 284 7.79 12.23 5.55
CA SER A 284 6.39 11.96 5.26
C SER A 284 6.18 10.60 4.58
N MET A 285 6.96 10.34 3.52
CA MET A 285 6.81 9.12 2.70
C MET A 285 7.21 7.87 3.48
N SER A 286 8.39 7.89 4.13
CA SER A 286 8.85 6.73 4.90
C SER A 286 7.97 6.45 6.11
N THR A 287 7.43 7.49 6.76
CA THR A 287 6.50 7.31 7.89
C THR A 287 5.24 6.57 7.45
N VAL A 288 4.66 6.94 6.30
CA VAL A 288 3.45 6.27 5.78
C VAL A 288 3.76 4.83 5.37
N LEU A 289 4.87 4.60 4.64
CA LEU A 289 5.27 3.26 4.21
C LEU A 289 5.54 2.33 5.40
N LEU A 290 6.27 2.80 6.42
CA LEU A 290 6.53 2.01 7.62
C LEU A 290 5.28 1.79 8.48
N SER A 291 4.30 2.69 8.41
CA SER A 291 3.01 2.50 9.11
C SER A 291 2.16 1.43 8.43
N PHE A 292 2.26 1.30 7.12
CA PHE A 292 1.52 0.27 6.37
C PHE A 292 1.84 -1.14 6.85
N ASP A 293 3.12 -1.44 7.12
CA ASP A 293 3.55 -2.71 7.69
C ASP A 293 2.83 -3.05 9.01
N THR A 294 2.79 -2.09 9.94
CA THR A 294 2.14 -2.28 11.24
C THR A 294 0.62 -2.41 11.12
N VAL A 295 0.02 -1.67 10.18
CA VAL A 295 -1.44 -1.73 9.95
C VAL A 295 -1.83 -3.08 9.33
N ALA A 296 -1.07 -3.55 8.35
CA ALA A 296 -1.31 -4.86 7.75
C ALA A 296 -1.23 -5.98 8.80
N ASP A 297 -0.19 -5.97 9.64
CA ASP A 297 -0.07 -6.95 10.74
C ASP A 297 -1.27 -6.87 11.69
N SER A 298 -1.65 -5.67 12.14
CA SER A 298 -2.76 -5.53 13.10
C SER A 298 -4.10 -5.96 12.50
N MET A 299 -4.35 -5.68 11.23
CA MET A 299 -5.60 -6.09 10.56
C MET A 299 -5.84 -7.61 10.62
N TYR A 300 -4.78 -8.38 10.42
CA TYR A 300 -4.89 -9.84 10.37
C TYR A 300 -4.66 -10.50 11.72
N MET A 301 -3.76 -9.98 12.55
CA MET A 301 -3.59 -10.50 13.92
C MET A 301 -4.88 -10.34 14.72
N ASP A 302 -5.60 -9.22 14.54
CA ASP A 302 -6.90 -9.00 15.18
C ASP A 302 -7.93 -10.06 14.78
N GLN A 303 -7.86 -10.63 13.57
CA GLN A 303 -8.74 -11.72 13.15
C GLN A 303 -8.55 -12.98 13.99
N PHE A 304 -7.30 -13.32 14.37
CA PHE A 304 -6.98 -14.54 15.12
C PHE A 304 -6.93 -14.32 16.63
N GLU A 305 -6.66 -13.11 17.11
CA GLU A 305 -6.56 -12.83 18.54
C GLU A 305 -7.83 -12.25 19.15
N LYS A 306 -8.69 -11.62 18.35
CA LYS A 306 -9.87 -10.90 18.86
C LYS A 306 -11.19 -11.36 18.26
N ILE A 307 -11.19 -11.89 17.04
CA ILE A 307 -12.41 -12.22 16.30
C ILE A 307 -12.62 -13.73 16.27
N LYS A 308 -11.68 -14.48 15.66
CA LYS A 308 -11.74 -15.94 15.50
C LYS A 308 -10.82 -16.60 16.52
N LEU A 309 -11.36 -16.90 17.69
CA LEU A 309 -10.61 -17.44 18.82
C LEU A 309 -10.57 -18.98 18.87
N TYR A 310 -11.05 -19.65 17.84
CA TYR A 310 -11.01 -21.09 17.72
C TYR A 310 -9.66 -21.59 17.17
N ASP A 311 -9.31 -22.81 17.52
CA ASP A 311 -8.12 -23.48 17.01
C ASP A 311 -8.41 -24.25 15.73
N LEU A 312 -9.65 -24.73 15.58
CA LEU A 312 -10.08 -25.65 14.55
C LEU A 312 -11.44 -25.26 13.98
N GLU A 313 -11.56 -25.32 12.64
CA GLU A 313 -12.83 -25.19 11.91
C GLU A 313 -13.09 -26.48 11.15
N ILE A 314 -14.22 -27.14 11.43
CA ILE A 314 -14.61 -28.44 10.91
C ILE A 314 -15.83 -28.25 10.02
N SER A 315 -15.70 -28.49 8.73
CA SER A 315 -16.81 -28.43 7.76
C SER A 315 -17.45 -29.79 7.56
N LEU A 316 -18.77 -29.79 7.51
CA LEU A 316 -19.59 -30.99 7.32
C LEU A 316 -20.11 -31.09 5.89
N ASP A 317 -20.35 -32.31 5.39
CA ASP A 317 -20.93 -32.59 4.06
C ASP A 317 -22.44 -32.35 4.01
N HIS A 318 -23.09 -32.15 5.15
CA HIS A 318 -24.53 -31.98 5.29
C HIS A 318 -24.86 -30.94 6.36
N TYR A 319 -26.10 -30.49 6.35
CA TYR A 319 -26.62 -29.60 7.38
C TYR A 319 -27.15 -30.42 8.57
N THR A 320 -26.81 -30.01 9.78
CA THR A 320 -27.18 -30.73 11.01
C THR A 320 -27.77 -29.82 12.07
N ASP A 321 -28.34 -30.45 13.10
CA ASP A 321 -28.82 -29.74 14.28
C ASP A 321 -27.65 -29.19 15.10
N PRO A 322 -27.75 -27.94 15.65
CA PRO A 322 -26.68 -27.35 16.43
C PRO A 322 -26.20 -28.20 17.62
N HIS A 323 -27.12 -28.81 18.38
CA HIS A 323 -26.76 -29.61 19.54
C HIS A 323 -26.05 -30.92 19.14
N GLN A 324 -26.56 -31.60 18.10
CA GLN A 324 -25.93 -32.83 17.60
C GLN A 324 -24.53 -32.58 17.10
N ALA A 325 -24.32 -31.44 16.38
CA ALA A 325 -23.02 -31.05 15.89
C ALA A 325 -22.01 -30.84 17.03
N THR A 326 -22.41 -30.10 18.05
CA THR A 326 -21.57 -29.80 19.21
C THR A 326 -21.24 -31.05 20.02
N GLU A 327 -22.25 -31.88 20.35
CA GLU A 327 -22.04 -33.13 21.08
C GLU A 327 -21.11 -34.09 20.34
N ALA A 328 -21.26 -34.20 19.03
CA ALA A 328 -20.41 -35.06 18.22
C ALA A 328 -18.95 -34.58 18.19
N ALA A 329 -18.72 -33.26 18.17
CA ALA A 329 -17.38 -32.71 18.21
C ALA A 329 -16.74 -32.86 19.59
N GLU A 330 -17.48 -32.58 20.67
CA GLU A 330 -16.99 -32.69 22.04
C GLU A 330 -16.77 -34.14 22.50
N ALA A 331 -17.34 -35.14 21.78
CA ALA A 331 -17.04 -36.53 22.00
C ALA A 331 -15.65 -36.98 21.51
N ILE A 332 -14.96 -36.13 20.75
CA ILE A 332 -13.59 -36.39 20.30
C ILE A 332 -12.63 -35.99 21.41
N ASP A 333 -11.76 -36.94 21.80
CA ASP A 333 -10.72 -36.66 22.77
C ASP A 333 -9.87 -35.45 22.36
N ASP A 334 -9.51 -34.61 23.35
CA ASP A 334 -8.72 -33.39 23.17
C ASP A 334 -9.48 -32.16 22.60
N ILE A 335 -10.70 -32.25 22.15
CA ILE A 335 -11.57 -31.07 21.94
C ILE A 335 -12.07 -30.60 23.31
N THR A 336 -11.79 -29.36 23.65
CA THR A 336 -12.12 -28.80 24.97
C THR A 336 -13.49 -28.10 24.99
N TYR A 337 -13.86 -27.52 23.85
CA TYR A 337 -15.09 -26.79 23.69
C TYR A 337 -15.40 -26.62 22.20
N ALA A 338 -16.65 -26.78 21.81
CA ALA A 338 -17.09 -26.64 20.44
C ALA A 338 -18.35 -25.76 20.34
N GLU A 339 -18.46 -25.01 19.27
CA GLU A 339 -19.62 -24.20 18.94
C GLU A 339 -20.09 -24.47 17.51
N PRO A 340 -21.40 -24.49 17.28
CA PRO A 340 -21.96 -24.65 15.95
C PRO A 340 -21.84 -23.33 15.17
N LEU A 341 -21.61 -23.44 13.88
CA LEU A 341 -21.51 -22.31 12.96
C LEU A 341 -22.31 -22.63 11.68
N SER A 342 -23.00 -21.64 11.18
CA SER A 342 -23.69 -21.73 9.90
C SER A 342 -22.99 -20.83 8.90
N ILE A 343 -22.46 -21.39 7.82
CA ILE A 343 -21.84 -20.64 6.73
C ILE A 343 -22.66 -20.86 5.45
N LEU A 344 -23.38 -19.85 5.03
CA LEU A 344 -24.32 -19.92 3.91
C LEU A 344 -23.97 -18.88 2.85
N THR A 345 -24.06 -19.25 1.60
CA THR A 345 -24.10 -18.25 0.54
C THR A 345 -25.48 -17.62 0.50
N ALA A 346 -25.54 -16.30 0.72
CA ALA A 346 -26.76 -15.52 0.72
C ALA A 346 -26.82 -14.56 -0.47
N ALA A 347 -27.99 -14.45 -1.08
CA ALA A 347 -28.32 -13.39 -2.01
C ALA A 347 -29.12 -12.32 -1.26
N LEU A 348 -28.54 -11.14 -1.12
CA LEU A 348 -29.18 -9.96 -0.55
C LEU A 348 -29.65 -9.05 -1.65
N ARG A 349 -30.92 -8.63 -1.57
CA ARG A 349 -31.53 -7.77 -2.59
C ARG A 349 -32.15 -6.54 -1.95
N ALA A 350 -31.86 -5.38 -2.52
CA ALA A 350 -32.48 -4.11 -2.18
C ALA A 350 -32.78 -3.35 -3.46
N ASP A 351 -34.02 -2.93 -3.66
CA ASP A 351 -34.51 -2.31 -4.89
C ASP A 351 -34.16 -3.16 -6.13
N ASN A 352 -33.33 -2.62 -7.00
CA ASN A 352 -32.88 -3.31 -8.22
C ASN A 352 -31.43 -3.83 -8.14
N ARG A 353 -30.85 -3.90 -6.93
CA ARG A 353 -29.49 -4.37 -6.68
C ARG A 353 -29.52 -5.72 -5.97
N THR A 354 -28.66 -6.61 -6.41
CA THR A 354 -28.48 -7.92 -5.78
C THR A 354 -27.00 -8.12 -5.54
N GLU A 355 -26.66 -8.49 -4.30
CA GLU A 355 -25.29 -8.78 -3.90
C GLU A 355 -25.26 -10.17 -3.28
N TYR A 356 -24.24 -10.96 -3.66
CA TYR A 356 -23.99 -12.26 -3.06
C TYR A 356 -22.91 -12.10 -1.98
N THR A 357 -23.20 -12.66 -0.81
CA THR A 357 -22.31 -12.57 0.35
C THR A 357 -22.38 -13.84 1.17
N LEU A 358 -21.41 -14.06 2.04
CA LEU A 358 -21.50 -15.10 3.06
C LEU A 358 -22.39 -14.61 4.21
N LEU A 359 -23.32 -15.45 4.64
CA LEU A 359 -24.12 -15.26 5.83
C LEU A 359 -23.58 -16.19 6.91
N TYR A 360 -23.07 -15.61 7.98
CA TYR A 360 -22.67 -16.34 9.17
C TYR A 360 -23.78 -16.35 10.20
N GLY A 361 -24.21 -17.55 10.59
CA GLY A 361 -25.06 -17.78 11.75
C GLY A 361 -24.17 -18.15 12.93
N ILE A 362 -24.15 -17.30 13.95
CA ILE A 362 -23.27 -17.43 15.12
C ILE A 362 -24.14 -17.47 16.37
N GLU A 363 -23.74 -18.20 17.41
CA GLU A 363 -24.41 -18.18 18.69
C GLU A 363 -24.25 -16.80 19.37
N LYS A 364 -25.31 -16.33 20.09
CA LYS A 364 -25.29 -15.01 20.74
C LYS A 364 -24.19 -14.87 21.78
N ASP A 365 -23.91 -15.95 22.50
CA ASP A 365 -22.93 -16.00 23.58
C ASP A 365 -21.64 -16.70 23.14
N SER A 366 -21.34 -16.69 21.83
CA SER A 366 -20.14 -17.33 21.29
C SER A 366 -18.89 -16.83 21.99
N ARG A 367 -18.07 -17.79 22.42
CA ARG A 367 -16.73 -17.56 23.00
C ARG A 367 -15.63 -17.65 21.96
N LEU A 368 -15.89 -18.40 20.88
CA LEU A 368 -14.92 -18.73 19.85
C LEU A 368 -14.97 -17.77 18.65
N TRP A 369 -16.09 -17.06 18.45
CA TRP A 369 -16.21 -16.08 17.38
C TRP A 369 -16.90 -14.79 17.85
N HIS A 370 -16.19 -13.68 17.73
CA HIS A 370 -16.70 -12.38 18.12
C HIS A 370 -16.90 -11.48 16.90
N ILE A 371 -18.10 -10.98 16.68
CA ILE A 371 -18.32 -9.94 15.66
C ILE A 371 -17.75 -8.64 16.21
N THR A 372 -16.71 -8.11 15.57
CA THR A 372 -15.99 -6.92 16.05
C THR A 372 -15.73 -6.00 14.89
N ASP A 373 -15.96 -4.69 15.05
CA ASP A 373 -15.60 -3.71 14.05
C ASP A 373 -14.11 -3.33 14.11
N MET A 374 -13.65 -2.57 13.13
CA MET A 374 -12.26 -2.08 13.04
C MET A 374 -11.84 -1.20 14.24
N TYR A 375 -12.77 -0.72 15.05
CA TYR A 375 -12.50 0.08 16.24
C TYR A 375 -12.45 -0.76 17.53
N GLY A 376 -12.68 -2.08 17.42
CA GLY A 376 -12.66 -3.02 18.54
C GLY A 376 -13.99 -3.09 19.29
N GLN A 377 -15.07 -2.52 18.77
CA GLN A 377 -16.40 -2.63 19.35
C GLN A 377 -16.99 -3.99 18.99
N ARG A 378 -17.42 -4.74 20.01
CA ARG A 378 -18.10 -6.05 19.85
C ARG A 378 -19.59 -5.86 19.62
N TYR A 379 -20.14 -6.71 18.76
CA TYR A 379 -21.57 -6.78 18.45
C TYR A 379 -22.09 -8.19 18.73
N VAL A 380 -23.34 -8.25 19.19
CA VAL A 380 -24.04 -9.53 19.38
C VAL A 380 -24.83 -9.85 18.12
N PRO A 381 -24.82 -11.10 17.62
CA PRO A 381 -25.64 -11.50 16.49
C PRO A 381 -27.11 -11.15 16.71
N PRO A 382 -27.79 -10.44 15.81
CA PRO A 382 -29.13 -9.94 16.01
C PRO A 382 -30.16 -11.05 15.84
N THR A 383 -31.19 -11.02 16.68
CA THR A 383 -32.34 -11.90 16.53
C THR A 383 -33.31 -11.32 15.49
N GLY A 384 -33.54 -12.07 14.42
CA GLY A 384 -34.48 -11.69 13.37
C GLY A 384 -34.04 -10.53 12.48
N GLY A 385 -32.75 -10.22 12.46
CA GLY A 385 -32.15 -9.17 11.63
C GLY A 385 -30.76 -9.54 11.14
N LEU A 386 -30.11 -8.61 10.43
CA LEU A 386 -28.76 -8.78 9.89
C LEU A 386 -27.84 -7.66 10.36
N ILE A 387 -26.62 -8.02 10.71
CA ILE A 387 -25.49 -7.10 10.68
C ILE A 387 -24.84 -7.23 9.30
N LEU A 388 -24.65 -6.12 8.62
CA LEU A 388 -23.99 -6.10 7.31
C LEU A 388 -22.63 -5.44 7.41
N ASN A 389 -21.66 -5.99 6.68
CA ASN A 389 -20.44 -5.26 6.41
C ASN A 389 -20.77 -4.02 5.57
N TRP A 390 -20.07 -2.91 5.84
CA TRP A 390 -20.27 -1.62 5.18
C TRP A 390 -20.22 -1.70 3.64
N ARG A 391 -19.42 -2.61 3.07
CA ARG A 391 -19.32 -2.81 1.61
C ARG A 391 -20.59 -3.37 1.01
N THR A 392 -21.08 -4.45 1.59
CA THR A 392 -22.36 -5.06 1.18
C THR A 392 -23.48 -4.02 1.31
N ALA A 393 -23.48 -3.25 2.40
CA ALA A 393 -24.43 -2.16 2.58
C ALA A 393 -24.28 -1.05 1.54
N ASP A 394 -23.05 -0.66 1.18
CA ASP A 394 -22.80 0.38 0.18
C ASP A 394 -23.16 -0.08 -1.24
N LYS A 395 -22.83 -1.31 -1.62
CA LYS A 395 -23.21 -1.89 -2.92
C LYS A 395 -24.74 -1.97 -3.06
N LEU A 396 -25.44 -2.35 -2.02
CA LEU A 396 -26.90 -2.38 -1.96
C LEU A 396 -27.53 -1.00 -1.74
N LYS A 397 -26.76 0.01 -1.32
CA LYS A 397 -27.19 1.36 -0.92
C LYS A 397 -28.20 1.34 0.22
N VAL A 398 -27.99 0.47 1.18
CA VAL A 398 -28.81 0.33 2.41
C VAL A 398 -28.05 0.85 3.63
N ARG A 399 -28.83 1.21 4.67
CA ARG A 399 -28.33 1.72 5.95
C ARG A 399 -28.93 0.93 7.11
N THR A 400 -28.39 1.14 8.29
CA THR A 400 -28.99 0.66 9.54
C THR A 400 -30.45 1.11 9.64
N GLY A 401 -31.36 0.16 9.85
CA GLY A 401 -32.80 0.36 9.90
C GLY A 401 -33.55 0.06 8.61
N ASP A 402 -32.86 -0.07 7.47
CA ASP A 402 -33.47 -0.47 6.20
C ASP A 402 -33.80 -1.97 6.21
N THR A 403 -34.55 -2.41 5.21
CA THR A 403 -34.93 -3.81 5.03
C THR A 403 -34.36 -4.33 3.71
N VAL A 404 -33.78 -5.51 3.74
CA VAL A 404 -33.29 -6.23 2.56
C VAL A 404 -34.07 -7.52 2.35
N GLU A 405 -34.12 -8.00 1.13
CA GLU A 405 -34.63 -9.31 0.78
C GLU A 405 -33.48 -10.32 0.80
N LEU A 406 -33.56 -11.30 1.68
CA LEU A 406 -32.56 -12.37 1.88
C LEU A 406 -33.07 -13.66 1.23
N SER A 407 -32.23 -14.34 0.49
CA SER A 407 -32.41 -15.71 0.05
C SER A 407 -31.12 -16.49 0.25
N CYS A 408 -31.22 -17.70 0.78
CA CYS A 408 -30.11 -18.64 0.88
C CYS A 408 -30.44 -19.88 0.06
N PRO A 409 -30.02 -19.97 -1.20
CA PRO A 409 -30.42 -21.05 -2.13
C PRO A 409 -30.19 -22.47 -1.60
N ALA A 410 -29.16 -22.65 -0.75
CA ALA A 410 -28.86 -23.94 -0.14
C ALA A 410 -29.95 -24.44 0.84
N LEU A 411 -30.74 -23.54 1.45
CA LEU A 411 -31.80 -23.87 2.41
C LEU A 411 -33.19 -23.49 1.87
N SER A 412 -33.31 -22.35 1.21
CA SER A 412 -34.58 -21.86 0.64
C SER A 412 -34.33 -20.87 -0.49
N GLU A 413 -35.00 -21.06 -1.62
CA GLU A 413 -34.95 -20.12 -2.75
C GLU A 413 -35.88 -18.90 -2.55
N GLN A 414 -36.71 -18.90 -1.53
CA GLN A 414 -37.64 -17.79 -1.28
C GLN A 414 -36.91 -16.59 -0.71
N TYR A 415 -37.24 -15.41 -1.25
CA TYR A 415 -36.79 -14.15 -0.69
C TYR A 415 -37.65 -13.75 0.50
N ILE A 416 -37.02 -13.54 1.64
CA ILE A 416 -37.65 -13.06 2.88
C ILE A 416 -37.14 -11.67 3.22
N ARG A 417 -38.02 -10.84 3.77
CA ARG A 417 -37.62 -9.48 4.20
C ARG A 417 -37.04 -9.50 5.58
N VAL A 418 -35.79 -8.99 5.68
CA VAL A 418 -35.03 -8.97 6.93
C VAL A 418 -34.51 -7.56 7.20
N PRO A 419 -34.67 -7.01 8.41
CA PRO A 419 -34.15 -5.70 8.75
C PRO A 419 -32.63 -5.74 8.90
N VAL A 420 -31.96 -4.68 8.43
CA VAL A 420 -30.54 -4.40 8.70
C VAL A 420 -30.45 -3.72 10.06
N THR A 421 -30.06 -4.48 11.08
CA THR A 421 -29.98 -3.97 12.47
C THR A 421 -28.76 -3.07 12.67
N GLN A 422 -27.66 -3.39 12.00
CA GLN A 422 -26.41 -2.64 12.10
C GLN A 422 -25.60 -2.77 10.81
N VAL A 423 -24.85 -1.71 10.48
CA VAL A 423 -23.80 -1.74 9.47
C VAL A 423 -22.47 -1.53 10.19
N ILE A 424 -21.56 -2.49 10.05
CA ILE A 424 -20.25 -2.48 10.71
C ILE A 424 -19.11 -2.28 9.71
N TYR A 425 -18.03 -1.70 10.17
CA TYR A 425 -16.81 -1.51 9.40
C TYR A 425 -15.80 -2.58 9.81
N GLU A 426 -15.62 -3.57 8.96
CA GLU A 426 -14.59 -4.60 9.12
C GLU A 426 -13.45 -4.33 8.14
N ASN A 427 -12.22 -4.58 8.57
CA ASN A 427 -11.03 -4.41 7.73
C ASN A 427 -10.98 -5.44 6.60
N VAL A 428 -11.38 -6.67 6.90
CA VAL A 428 -11.28 -7.84 6.02
C VAL A 428 -12.64 -8.55 5.97
N GLY A 429 -13.05 -8.98 4.79
CA GLY A 429 -14.30 -9.69 4.60
C GLY A 429 -15.44 -8.81 4.06
N GLY A 430 -16.55 -9.42 3.75
CA GLY A 430 -17.76 -8.78 3.22
C GLY A 430 -18.99 -9.54 3.64
N ALA A 431 -19.00 -10.07 4.85
CA ALA A 431 -20.03 -10.98 5.32
C ALA A 431 -21.26 -10.27 5.91
N ALA A 432 -22.35 -11.03 6.01
CA ALA A 432 -23.52 -10.72 6.79
C ALA A 432 -23.56 -11.64 8.04
N TYR A 433 -24.07 -11.14 9.15
CA TYR A 433 -24.12 -11.88 10.41
C TYR A 433 -25.54 -11.88 10.98
N THR A 434 -25.93 -13.03 11.55
CA THR A 434 -27.16 -13.20 12.29
C THR A 434 -27.00 -14.28 13.34
N ASP A 435 -27.99 -14.49 14.21
CA ASP A 435 -27.97 -15.64 15.12
C ASP A 435 -28.44 -16.93 14.41
N ILE A 436 -28.00 -18.09 14.88
CA ILE A 436 -28.35 -19.40 14.31
C ILE A 436 -29.88 -19.65 14.43
N GLU A 437 -30.50 -19.27 15.53
CA GLU A 437 -31.95 -19.40 15.71
C GLU A 437 -32.75 -18.56 14.72
N SER A 438 -32.19 -17.42 14.29
CA SER A 438 -32.81 -16.59 13.27
C SER A 438 -32.75 -17.25 11.90
N ILE A 439 -31.68 -17.95 11.55
CA ILE A 439 -31.60 -18.75 10.33
C ILE A 439 -32.66 -19.83 10.34
N GLN A 440 -32.81 -20.57 11.45
CA GLN A 440 -33.85 -21.58 11.59
C GLN A 440 -35.24 -21.01 11.35
N ARG A 441 -35.55 -19.89 11.97
CA ARG A 441 -36.88 -19.23 11.86
C ARG A 441 -37.13 -18.60 10.49
N MET A 442 -36.11 -17.90 9.95
CA MET A 442 -36.23 -17.16 8.69
C MET A 442 -36.32 -18.07 7.47
N LEU A 443 -35.52 -19.13 7.46
CA LEU A 443 -35.41 -20.04 6.32
C LEU A 443 -36.20 -21.33 6.51
N SER A 444 -36.96 -21.45 7.60
CA SER A 444 -37.75 -22.65 7.94
C SER A 444 -36.93 -23.95 7.93
N SER A 445 -35.66 -23.84 8.28
CA SER A 445 -34.72 -24.98 8.32
C SER A 445 -34.50 -25.41 9.77
N VAL A 446 -34.67 -26.69 10.02
CA VAL A 446 -34.45 -27.29 11.37
C VAL A 446 -32.94 -27.53 11.59
N THR A 447 -32.17 -27.69 10.53
CA THR A 447 -30.74 -28.05 10.56
C THR A 447 -29.91 -27.03 9.78
N PRO A 448 -29.59 -25.85 10.36
CA PRO A 448 -28.86 -24.79 9.63
C PRO A 448 -27.33 -24.92 9.70
N VAL A 449 -26.78 -25.81 10.54
CA VAL A 449 -25.35 -25.89 10.85
C VAL A 449 -24.65 -26.80 9.84
N ASN A 450 -23.59 -26.30 9.26
CA ASN A 450 -22.71 -27.04 8.34
C ASN A 450 -21.22 -26.93 8.73
N THR A 451 -20.93 -26.24 9.82
CA THR A 451 -19.56 -26.03 10.29
C THR A 451 -19.53 -26.05 11.81
N ILE A 452 -18.46 -26.53 12.39
CA ILE A 452 -18.21 -26.51 13.84
C ILE A 452 -16.87 -25.80 14.05
N ILE A 453 -16.83 -24.89 14.99
CA ILE A 453 -15.60 -24.27 15.46
C ILE A 453 -15.23 -24.82 16.84
N ALA A 454 -13.97 -25.14 17.05
CA ALA A 454 -13.54 -25.81 18.27
C ALA A 454 -12.22 -25.26 18.83
N GLY A 455 -12.15 -25.26 20.16
CA GLY A 455 -10.90 -25.13 20.89
C GLY A 455 -10.34 -26.50 21.26
N ILE A 456 -9.04 -26.68 21.17
CA ILE A 456 -8.38 -27.95 21.45
C ILE A 456 -7.36 -27.80 22.58
N ARG A 457 -6.91 -28.93 23.14
CA ARG A 457 -5.79 -28.92 24.07
C ARG A 457 -4.49 -28.56 23.36
N PRO A 458 -3.57 -27.87 24.01
CA PRO A 458 -2.23 -27.62 23.45
C PRO A 458 -1.57 -28.93 23.01
N ASP A 459 -0.90 -28.91 21.86
CA ASP A 459 -0.16 -30.03 21.26
C ASP A 459 -1.00 -31.24 20.78
N SER A 460 -2.33 -31.18 20.80
CA SER A 460 -3.19 -32.28 20.36
C SER A 460 -3.74 -32.14 18.92
N MET A 461 -3.31 -31.12 18.18
CA MET A 461 -3.82 -30.83 16.84
C MET A 461 -3.76 -32.04 15.88
N GLN A 462 -2.67 -32.82 15.90
CA GLN A 462 -2.51 -33.93 15.00
C GLN A 462 -3.45 -35.11 15.38
N SER A 463 -3.56 -35.39 16.68
CA SER A 463 -4.46 -36.45 17.19
C SER A 463 -5.92 -36.15 16.86
N VAL A 464 -6.34 -34.89 17.02
CA VAL A 464 -7.71 -34.47 16.66
C VAL A 464 -7.95 -34.56 15.15
N LYS A 465 -6.97 -34.15 14.32
CA LYS A 465 -7.08 -34.26 12.86
C LYS A 465 -7.18 -35.71 12.40
N ASP A 466 -6.39 -36.60 12.99
CA ASP A 466 -6.43 -38.04 12.66
C ASP A 466 -7.79 -38.62 13.01
N ALA A 467 -8.34 -38.30 14.20
CA ALA A 467 -9.68 -38.73 14.59
C ALA A 467 -10.79 -38.19 13.67
N LEU A 468 -10.68 -36.87 13.27
CA LEU A 468 -11.63 -36.25 12.35
C LEU A 468 -11.53 -36.81 10.92
N SER A 469 -10.35 -37.24 10.49
CA SER A 469 -10.18 -37.84 9.15
C SER A 469 -10.90 -39.21 8.99
N GLU A 470 -11.13 -39.90 10.10
CA GLU A 470 -11.88 -41.16 10.15
C GLU A 470 -13.38 -40.94 10.42
N ALA A 471 -13.76 -39.72 10.83
CA ALA A 471 -15.13 -39.37 11.15
C ALA A 471 -16.00 -39.28 9.89
N ALA A 472 -17.17 -39.91 9.92
CA ALA A 472 -18.14 -39.78 8.86
C ALA A 472 -18.64 -38.32 8.79
N HIS A 473 -18.90 -37.85 7.56
CA HIS A 473 -19.49 -36.53 7.33
C HIS A 473 -18.60 -35.30 7.54
N VAL A 474 -17.31 -35.46 7.81
CA VAL A 474 -16.34 -34.34 7.82
C VAL A 474 -15.77 -34.16 6.42
N THR A 475 -15.93 -32.98 5.83
CA THR A 475 -15.45 -32.67 4.49
C THR A 475 -14.02 -32.15 4.53
N TRP A 476 -13.74 -31.22 5.45
CA TRP A 476 -12.42 -30.66 5.65
C TRP A 476 -12.26 -30.05 7.05
N VAL A 477 -11.00 -29.94 7.46
CA VAL A 477 -10.62 -29.41 8.76
C VAL A 477 -9.56 -28.33 8.57
N ALA A 478 -9.86 -27.10 8.96
CA ALA A 478 -8.91 -25.99 8.94
C ALA A 478 -8.28 -25.79 10.32
N ASP A 479 -7.00 -25.58 10.31
CA ASP A 479 -6.17 -25.26 11.46
C ASP A 479 -5.92 -23.75 11.46
N ALA A 480 -6.46 -23.04 12.44
CA ALA A 480 -6.34 -21.59 12.54
C ALA A 480 -4.87 -21.14 12.66
N GLN A 481 -4.03 -21.89 13.40
CA GLN A 481 -2.61 -21.55 13.55
C GLN A 481 -1.84 -21.76 12.23
N LYS A 482 -2.20 -22.78 11.45
CA LYS A 482 -1.59 -23.03 10.14
C LYS A 482 -1.97 -21.91 9.17
N THR A 483 -3.23 -21.52 9.15
CA THR A 483 -3.72 -20.39 8.35
C THR A 483 -3.01 -19.09 8.74
N LEU A 484 -2.81 -18.84 10.04
CA LEU A 484 -2.03 -17.71 10.52
C LEU A 484 -0.56 -17.75 10.05
N ARG A 485 0.08 -18.93 10.09
CA ARG A 485 1.47 -19.07 9.60
C ARG A 485 1.57 -18.80 8.09
N ALA A 486 0.67 -19.36 7.29
CA ALA A 486 0.62 -19.10 5.86
C ALA A 486 0.47 -17.60 5.56
N TYR A 487 -0.38 -16.92 6.33
CA TYR A 487 -0.53 -15.48 6.26
C TYR A 487 0.79 -14.73 6.61
N LEU A 488 1.44 -15.10 7.71
CA LEU A 488 2.69 -14.45 8.13
C LEU A 488 3.82 -14.67 7.11
N ASP A 489 3.86 -15.81 6.44
CA ASP A 489 4.83 -16.10 5.38
C ASP A 489 4.55 -15.26 4.12
N MET A 490 3.28 -15.12 3.74
CA MET A 490 2.86 -14.19 2.68
C MET A 490 3.27 -12.75 3.00
N MET A 491 3.03 -12.30 4.24
CA MET A 491 3.38 -10.96 4.69
C MET A 491 4.89 -10.67 4.67
N LYS A 492 5.75 -11.67 4.86
CA LYS A 492 7.22 -11.47 4.75
C LYS A 492 7.62 -10.92 3.39
N SER A 493 7.03 -11.42 2.32
CA SER A 493 7.31 -10.96 0.95
C SER A 493 6.80 -9.55 0.71
N MET A 494 5.58 -9.24 1.17
CA MET A 494 5.02 -7.89 1.09
C MET A 494 5.84 -6.87 1.92
N LYS A 495 6.29 -7.24 3.12
CA LYS A 495 7.17 -6.41 3.95
C LYS A 495 8.48 -6.07 3.27
N ALA A 496 9.09 -7.02 2.57
CA ALA A 496 10.31 -6.78 1.80
C ALA A 496 10.10 -5.68 0.74
N MET A 497 8.97 -5.68 0.05
CA MET A 497 8.58 -4.64 -0.91
C MET A 497 8.41 -3.27 -0.23
N ILE A 498 7.68 -3.21 0.88
CA ILE A 498 7.44 -1.98 1.64
C ILE A 498 8.77 -1.37 2.12
N TYR A 499 9.65 -2.19 2.72
CA TYR A 499 10.95 -1.75 3.20
C TYR A 499 11.85 -1.26 2.07
N MET A 500 11.76 -1.85 0.89
CA MET A 500 12.50 -1.40 -0.27
C MET A 500 12.02 -0.02 -0.75
N PHE A 501 10.71 0.24 -0.83
CA PHE A 501 10.19 1.57 -1.14
C PHE A 501 10.55 2.60 -0.06
N ALA A 502 10.49 2.21 1.21
CA ALA A 502 10.94 3.05 2.31
C ALA A 502 12.44 3.39 2.19
N LEU A 503 13.28 2.41 1.86
CA LEU A 503 14.71 2.61 1.59
C LEU A 503 14.95 3.55 0.41
N MET A 504 14.21 3.39 -0.69
CA MET A 504 14.29 4.30 -1.84
C MET A 504 13.93 5.74 -1.44
N SER A 505 12.90 5.92 -0.63
CA SER A 505 12.51 7.23 -0.10
C SER A 505 13.61 7.84 0.76
N ILE A 506 14.20 7.06 1.65
CA ILE A 506 15.30 7.47 2.54
C ILE A 506 16.54 7.86 1.73
N VAL A 507 16.95 7.03 0.77
CA VAL A 507 18.12 7.31 -0.09
C VAL A 507 17.90 8.58 -0.92
N THR A 508 16.73 8.72 -1.53
CA THR A 508 16.37 9.92 -2.30
C THR A 508 16.42 11.16 -1.41
N GLY A 509 15.84 11.09 -0.22
CA GLY A 509 15.86 12.19 0.75
C GLY A 509 17.28 12.54 1.20
N GLY A 510 18.14 11.55 1.46
CA GLY A 510 19.55 11.76 1.83
C GLY A 510 20.34 12.49 0.75
N ILE A 511 20.17 12.06 -0.49
CA ILE A 511 20.79 12.72 -1.66
C ILE A 511 20.30 14.16 -1.78
N LEU A 512 18.98 14.39 -1.55
CA LEU A 512 18.37 15.71 -1.57
C LEU A 512 18.98 16.65 -0.52
N ILE A 513 18.98 16.22 0.74
CA ILE A 513 19.53 17.00 1.86
C ILE A 513 21.00 17.32 1.59
N TYR A 514 21.79 16.32 1.19
CA TYR A 514 23.20 16.48 0.88
C TYR A 514 23.45 17.50 -0.24
N ASN A 515 22.77 17.34 -1.38
CA ASN A 515 22.97 18.23 -2.53
C ASN A 515 22.64 19.69 -2.22
N ILE A 516 21.48 19.93 -1.60
CA ILE A 516 21.06 21.30 -1.29
C ILE A 516 21.97 21.91 -0.22
N SER A 517 22.38 21.14 0.79
CA SER A 517 23.32 21.58 1.82
C SER A 517 24.70 21.89 1.26
N MET A 518 25.21 21.04 0.37
CA MET A 518 26.50 21.29 -0.31
C MET A 518 26.47 22.52 -1.21
N ILE A 519 25.38 22.75 -1.94
CA ILE A 519 25.20 24.00 -2.71
C ILE A 519 25.20 25.20 -1.78
N ASN A 520 24.47 25.13 -0.64
CA ASN A 520 24.45 26.17 0.37
C ASN A 520 25.84 26.46 0.94
N LEU A 521 26.59 25.41 1.26
CA LEU A 521 27.94 25.54 1.76
C LEU A 521 28.86 26.24 0.74
N ARG A 522 28.87 25.79 -0.53
CA ARG A 522 29.70 26.38 -1.58
C ARG A 522 29.45 27.87 -1.77
N GLU A 523 28.20 28.34 -1.67
CA GLU A 523 27.86 29.78 -1.75
C GLU A 523 28.42 30.60 -0.61
N ARG A 524 28.73 29.97 0.51
CA ARG A 524 29.20 30.65 1.73
C ARG A 524 30.67 30.36 2.02
N LEU A 525 31.39 29.69 1.11
CA LEU A 525 32.79 29.35 1.31
C LEU A 525 33.64 30.62 1.61
N THR A 526 33.42 31.72 0.88
CA THR A 526 34.09 32.98 1.08
C THR A 526 33.71 33.62 2.43
N GLU A 527 32.44 33.57 2.83
CA GLU A 527 32.01 34.05 4.16
C GLU A 527 32.67 33.23 5.27
N LEU A 528 32.68 31.88 5.13
CA LEU A 528 33.27 30.95 6.11
C LEU A 528 34.80 31.09 6.17
N GLY A 529 35.45 31.20 5.03
CA GLY A 529 36.90 31.49 4.96
C GLY A 529 37.26 32.81 5.62
N THR A 530 36.48 33.85 5.40
CA THR A 530 36.69 35.14 6.09
C THR A 530 36.54 35.02 7.60
N LEU A 531 35.56 34.22 8.08
CA LEU A 531 35.42 33.96 9.51
C LEU A 531 36.62 33.17 10.09
N GLN A 532 37.19 32.22 9.34
CA GLN A 532 38.41 31.52 9.74
C GLN A 532 39.61 32.46 9.83
N VAL A 533 39.78 33.36 8.87
CA VAL A 533 40.83 34.42 8.90
C VAL A 533 40.65 35.35 10.10
N LEU A 534 39.40 35.64 10.49
CA LEU A 534 39.08 36.42 11.68
C LEU A 534 39.24 35.65 13.01
N GLY A 535 39.69 34.38 12.95
CA GLY A 535 40.00 33.55 14.10
C GLY A 535 38.89 32.61 14.56
N ALA A 536 37.84 32.44 13.77
CA ALA A 536 36.81 31.47 14.12
C ALA A 536 37.35 30.04 13.98
N GLY A 537 37.26 29.26 15.06
CA GLY A 537 37.71 27.89 15.08
C GLY A 537 36.72 26.91 14.40
N ASP A 538 37.22 25.74 13.98
CA ASP A 538 36.41 24.66 13.38
C ASP A 538 35.22 24.25 14.24
N ALA A 539 35.37 24.30 15.59
CA ALA A 539 34.28 23.98 16.51
C ALA A 539 33.14 25.00 16.44
N GLU A 540 33.47 26.28 16.30
CA GLU A 540 32.49 27.35 16.23
C GLU A 540 31.74 27.36 14.89
N ILE A 541 32.42 27.10 13.80
CA ILE A 541 31.82 26.95 12.46
C ILE A 541 30.88 25.76 12.45
N ARG A 542 31.31 24.62 13.00
CA ARG A 542 30.47 23.43 13.16
C ARG A 542 29.22 23.68 13.99
N ASP A 543 29.34 24.42 15.09
CA ASP A 543 28.20 24.79 15.93
C ASP A 543 27.21 25.73 15.19
N MET A 544 27.73 26.60 14.36
CA MET A 544 26.91 27.46 13.49
C MET A 544 26.10 26.63 12.49
N LEU A 545 26.77 25.71 11.75
CA LEU A 545 26.13 24.84 10.77
C LEU A 545 25.12 23.89 11.43
N ARG A 546 25.46 23.35 12.61
CA ARG A 546 24.52 22.54 13.39
C ARG A 546 23.28 23.31 13.83
N CYS A 547 23.43 24.58 14.21
CA CYS A 547 22.32 25.44 14.60
C CYS A 547 21.37 25.69 13.43
N GLU A 548 21.92 25.97 12.24
CA GLU A 548 21.14 26.09 10.98
C GLU A 548 20.39 24.80 10.65
N MET A 549 21.11 23.67 10.64
CA MET A 549 20.53 22.38 10.32
C MET A 549 19.43 21.98 11.30
N ARG A 550 19.60 22.23 12.60
CA ARG A 550 18.55 21.99 13.61
C ARG A 550 17.27 22.76 13.30
N LEU A 551 17.38 24.02 12.88
CA LEU A 551 16.22 24.83 12.53
C LEU A 551 15.50 24.27 11.30
N TYR A 552 16.26 23.94 10.23
CA TYR A 552 15.71 23.30 9.04
C TYR A 552 15.08 21.97 9.34
N PHE A 553 15.72 21.17 10.20
CA PHE A 553 15.24 19.85 10.62
C PHE A 553 13.90 19.97 11.36
N LEU A 554 13.81 20.85 12.36
CA LEU A 554 12.55 21.09 13.09
C LEU A 554 11.44 21.60 12.17
N ALA A 555 11.75 22.54 11.28
CA ALA A 555 10.77 23.03 10.31
C ALA A 555 10.36 21.95 9.30
N GLY A 556 11.31 21.09 8.88
CA GLY A 556 11.04 19.95 8.02
C GLY A 556 10.13 18.92 8.67
N LEU A 557 10.34 18.61 9.94
CA LEU A 557 9.45 17.73 10.71
C LEU A 557 8.05 18.35 10.87
N LEU A 558 7.96 19.63 11.20
CA LEU A 558 6.68 20.32 11.31
C LEU A 558 5.89 20.33 10.00
N LEU A 559 6.57 20.43 8.85
CA LEU A 559 5.95 20.32 7.54
C LEU A 559 5.67 18.84 7.17
N GLY A 560 6.52 17.94 7.60
CA GLY A 560 6.39 16.51 7.34
C GLY A 560 5.19 15.85 8.03
N LEU A 561 4.79 16.33 9.20
CA LEU A 561 3.59 15.84 9.89
C LEU A 561 2.29 16.01 9.08
N PRO A 562 1.93 17.21 8.57
CA PRO A 562 0.80 17.32 7.65
C PRO A 562 1.08 16.63 6.30
N GLY A 563 2.34 16.58 5.85
CA GLY A 563 2.76 15.87 4.64
C GLY A 563 2.45 14.37 4.72
N SER A 564 2.73 13.72 5.83
CA SER A 564 2.40 12.30 6.03
C SER A 564 0.88 12.06 5.99
N ARG A 565 0.08 12.98 6.56
CA ARG A 565 -1.39 12.89 6.46
C ARG A 565 -1.90 13.08 5.03
N ALA A 566 -1.28 13.98 4.26
CA ALA A 566 -1.64 14.20 2.87
C ALA A 566 -1.29 12.98 1.99
N ILE A 567 -0.12 12.37 2.19
CA ILE A 567 0.28 11.15 1.48
C ILE A 567 -0.62 9.97 1.89
N LYS A 568 -0.89 9.81 3.19
CA LYS A 568 -1.86 8.85 3.70
C LYS A 568 -3.20 8.99 2.98
N TYR A 569 -3.78 10.19 2.98
CA TYR A 569 -5.06 10.47 2.32
C TYR A 569 -5.04 10.11 0.84
N LEU A 570 -3.96 10.44 0.15
CA LEU A 570 -3.79 10.14 -1.28
C LEU A 570 -3.75 8.61 -1.51
N LEU A 571 -2.98 7.88 -0.72
CA LEU A 571 -2.87 6.43 -0.82
C LEU A 571 -4.20 5.74 -0.49
N GLU A 572 -4.89 6.15 0.56
CA GLU A 572 -6.21 5.61 0.94
C GLU A 572 -7.28 5.78 -0.15
N HIS A 573 -7.19 6.85 -0.95
CA HIS A 573 -8.16 7.09 -2.02
C HIS A 573 -7.79 6.44 -3.36
N VAL A 574 -6.51 6.15 -3.56
CA VAL A 574 -6.01 5.50 -4.78
C VAL A 574 -5.96 3.98 -4.62
N LEU A 575 -5.66 3.50 -3.40
CA LEU A 575 -5.61 2.08 -3.06
C LEU A 575 -6.97 1.58 -2.54
N VAL A 576 -8.06 2.01 -3.13
CA VAL A 576 -9.38 1.47 -2.81
C VAL A 576 -9.54 0.15 -3.56
N SER A 577 -9.49 -0.96 -2.83
CA SER A 577 -9.84 -2.28 -3.34
C SER A 577 -11.28 -2.62 -2.99
N ASP A 578 -11.95 -3.37 -3.87
CA ASP A 578 -13.26 -3.95 -3.58
C ASP A 578 -13.18 -5.03 -2.48
N SER A 579 -11.98 -5.54 -2.19
CA SER A 579 -11.76 -6.63 -1.24
C SER A 579 -11.40 -6.19 0.18
N TYR A 580 -10.78 -5.02 0.38
CA TYR A 580 -10.42 -4.50 1.70
C TYR A 580 -10.34 -2.96 1.72
N LYS A 581 -10.59 -2.37 2.87
CA LYS A 581 -10.36 -0.93 3.11
C LYS A 581 -9.21 -0.80 4.09
N ILE A 582 -8.11 -0.24 3.62
CA ILE A 582 -6.98 0.05 4.49
C ILE A 582 -7.24 1.41 5.15
N ASP A 583 -7.62 1.42 6.42
CA ASP A 583 -7.57 2.63 7.23
C ASP A 583 -6.16 2.75 7.81
N MET A 584 -5.31 3.49 7.12
CA MET A 584 -3.92 3.66 7.49
C MET A 584 -3.80 4.50 8.77
N HIS A 585 -3.63 3.88 9.91
CA HIS A 585 -3.24 4.57 11.12
C HIS A 585 -1.72 4.77 11.13
N VAL A 586 -1.30 6.05 11.06
CA VAL A 586 0.14 6.34 11.17
C VAL A 586 0.59 6.09 12.60
N THR A 587 1.44 5.07 12.77
CA THR A 587 1.84 4.61 14.10
C THR A 587 2.89 5.52 14.73
N PRO A 588 2.86 5.72 16.07
CA PRO A 588 3.90 6.47 16.78
C PRO A 588 5.30 5.88 16.59
N ALA A 589 5.39 4.56 16.44
CA ALA A 589 6.65 3.86 16.18
C ALA A 589 7.25 4.25 14.83
N ALA A 590 6.43 4.31 13.76
CA ALA A 590 6.88 4.74 12.44
C ALA A 590 7.38 6.19 12.46
N TYR A 591 6.70 7.09 13.16
CA TYR A 591 7.18 8.47 13.36
C TYR A 591 8.55 8.49 14.06
N LEU A 592 8.74 7.69 15.11
CA LEU A 592 9.99 7.64 15.86
C LEU A 592 11.14 7.07 15.02
N ILE A 593 10.92 5.97 14.32
CA ILE A 593 11.92 5.34 13.45
C ILE A 593 12.33 6.31 12.35
N THR A 594 11.37 6.91 11.66
CA THR A 594 11.65 7.87 10.58
C THR A 594 12.34 9.13 11.10
N LEU A 595 11.96 9.61 12.28
CA LEU A 595 12.63 10.73 12.95
C LEU A 595 14.11 10.42 13.18
N LEU A 596 14.44 9.24 13.73
CA LEU A 596 15.81 8.80 13.96
C LEU A 596 16.62 8.69 12.67
N ILE A 597 16.02 8.14 11.63
CA ILE A 597 16.65 8.05 10.29
C ILE A 597 16.93 9.44 9.72
N CYS A 598 15.96 10.34 9.71
CA CYS A 598 16.14 11.71 9.23
C CYS A 598 17.17 12.49 10.06
N LEU A 599 17.22 12.26 11.37
CA LEU A 599 18.25 12.85 12.25
C LEU A 599 19.65 12.35 11.90
N LEU A 600 19.80 11.04 11.67
CA LEU A 600 21.06 10.44 11.22
C LEU A 600 21.54 11.05 9.91
N MET A 601 20.62 11.21 8.93
CA MET A 601 20.92 11.82 7.63
C MET A 601 21.35 13.29 7.78
N ALA A 602 20.67 14.05 8.62
CA ALA A 602 21.04 15.44 8.91
C ALA A 602 22.43 15.52 9.59
N MET A 603 22.72 14.62 10.51
CA MET A 603 24.05 14.55 11.17
C MET A 603 25.15 14.19 10.18
N LEU A 604 24.90 13.21 9.30
CA LEU A 604 25.83 12.81 8.25
C LEU A 604 26.11 13.97 7.27
N THR A 605 25.07 14.71 6.90
CA THR A 605 25.21 15.89 6.01
C THR A 605 26.12 16.95 6.67
N VAL A 606 25.88 17.30 7.93
CA VAL A 606 26.73 18.27 8.65
C VAL A 606 28.17 17.77 8.77
N TRP A 607 28.37 16.48 8.97
CA TRP A 607 29.73 15.88 8.99
C TRP A 607 30.42 16.03 7.62
N MET A 608 29.70 15.77 6.53
CA MET A 608 30.23 15.93 5.17
C MET A 608 30.53 17.39 4.84
N GLU A 609 29.66 18.33 5.23
CA GLU A 609 29.89 19.79 5.12
C GLU A 609 31.16 20.21 5.84
N MET A 610 31.36 19.77 7.09
CA MET A 610 32.59 20.08 7.85
C MET A 610 33.85 19.50 7.20
N ARG A 611 33.74 18.32 6.59
CA ARG A 611 34.86 17.74 5.86
C ARG A 611 35.21 18.58 4.62
N ALA A 612 34.21 19.16 3.95
CA ALA A 612 34.41 20.07 2.83
C ALA A 612 35.01 21.41 3.30
N VAL A 613 34.51 22.00 4.38
CA VAL A 613 35.06 23.25 4.97
C VAL A 613 36.56 23.11 5.31
N ARG A 614 36.98 22.01 5.91
CA ARG A 614 38.41 21.76 6.26
C ARG A 614 39.33 21.64 5.07
N ARG A 615 38.81 21.42 3.87
CA ARG A 615 39.60 21.33 2.63
C ARG A 615 39.76 22.66 1.90
N ILE A 616 39.18 23.73 2.44
CA ILE A 616 39.29 25.08 1.86
C ILE A 616 40.73 25.58 2.06
N SER A 617 41.37 25.94 0.96
CA SER A 617 42.66 26.66 1.02
C SER A 617 42.40 28.14 1.33
N LEU A 618 42.80 28.60 2.52
CA LEU A 618 42.59 29.99 2.95
C LEU A 618 43.24 31.00 1.98
N THR A 619 44.32 30.59 1.30
CA THR A 619 45.02 31.38 0.28
C THR A 619 44.20 31.61 -1.00
N GLU A 620 43.35 30.65 -1.37
CA GLU A 620 42.50 30.75 -2.57
C GLU A 620 41.30 31.65 -2.32
N VAL A 621 40.69 31.56 -1.12
CA VAL A 621 39.58 32.42 -0.71
C VAL A 621 39.95 33.91 -0.65
N LEU A 622 41.19 34.21 -0.33
CA LEU A 622 41.68 35.61 -0.27
C LEU A 622 42.02 36.13 -1.66
N LYS A 623 42.48 35.29 -2.61
CA LYS A 623 42.83 35.70 -4.00
C LYS A 623 41.59 35.99 -4.87
N GLU A 624 40.43 35.41 -4.62
CA GLU A 624 39.21 35.75 -5.37
C GLU A 624 38.66 37.15 -5.07
N ARG A 625 39.24 37.90 -4.17
CA ARG A 625 38.85 39.26 -3.82
C ARG A 625 39.70 40.37 -4.45
N GLU A 626 40.84 40.05 -5.05
CA GLU A 626 41.61 40.91 -5.93
C GLU A 626 41.20 40.73 -7.40
#